data_e17a83c28ec282f8e5ee4006ce422a53
#
_entry.id   e17a83c28ec282f8e5ee4006ce422a53
#
_cell.length_a   1.000
_cell.length_b   1.000
_cell.length_c   1.000
_cell.angle_alpha   90.00
_cell.angle_beta   90.00
_cell.angle_gamma   90.00
#
_symmetry.space_group_name_H-M   'P 1'
#
loop_
_entity.id
_entity.type
_entity.pdbx_description
1 polymer ?
#
loop_
_entity_poly.entity_id
_entity_poly.type
_entity_poly.pdbx_seq_one_letter_code
_entity_poly.pdbx_strand_id
1 'polypeptide(L)'
;MSLRRLVLTLTVVPMTAIAAVGLWFWLEAWGVGIAVLLGVIATLWGLLLIPRNWRAWGYAERDDDLLVTRGVMFRALTVVPYGRMQFVDVASGPLERRYGLATVQLHTASPATDAKIPGLPAAEAARLRDRLSALGEAQAAGL
;
A
#
# COMPACT_ATOMS: atom_id res chain seq x y z
N MET A 1 -8.25 -5.41 1.58
CA MET A 1 -7.78 -6.69 1.00
C MET A 1 -8.31 -6.96 -0.41
N SER A 2 -9.56 -6.68 -0.69
CA SER A 2 -10.22 -6.93 -1.98
C SER A 2 -9.61 -6.16 -3.16
N LEU A 3 -9.25 -4.90 -2.97
CA LEU A 3 -8.76 -4.01 -4.03
C LEU A 3 -7.45 -4.49 -4.67
N ARG A 4 -6.46 -4.87 -3.86
CA ARG A 4 -5.19 -5.39 -4.39
C ARG A 4 -5.32 -6.76 -5.03
N ARG A 5 -6.22 -7.62 -4.52
CA ARG A 5 -6.55 -8.89 -5.18
C ARG A 5 -7.19 -8.66 -6.54
N LEU A 6 -8.10 -7.69 -6.62
CA LEU A 6 -8.75 -7.31 -7.87
C LEU A 6 -7.74 -6.74 -8.88
N VAL A 7 -6.84 -5.86 -8.46
CA VAL A 7 -5.77 -5.33 -9.33
C VAL A 7 -4.87 -6.46 -9.82
N LEU A 8 -4.49 -7.39 -8.94
CA LEU A 8 -3.62 -8.51 -9.30
C LEU A 8 -4.30 -9.45 -10.28
N THR A 9 -5.56 -9.81 -10.07
CA THR A 9 -6.31 -10.63 -11.03
C THR A 9 -6.51 -9.91 -12.37
N LEU A 10 -6.81 -8.62 -12.34
CA LEU A 10 -7.02 -7.81 -13.54
C LEU A 10 -5.74 -7.64 -14.38
N THR A 11 -4.55 -7.72 -13.76
CA THR A 11 -3.27 -7.62 -14.47
C THR A 11 -2.71 -8.98 -14.89
N VAL A 12 -2.72 -9.96 -13.99
CA VAL A 12 -2.10 -11.27 -14.25
C VAL A 12 -2.92 -12.10 -15.24
N VAL A 13 -4.26 -12.08 -15.14
CA VAL A 13 -5.12 -12.87 -16.03
C VAL A 13 -4.97 -12.46 -17.50
N PRO A 14 -5.05 -11.19 -17.91
CA PRO A 14 -4.84 -10.82 -19.30
C PRO A 14 -3.41 -11.06 -19.78
N MET A 15 -2.39 -10.83 -18.92
CA MET A 15 -1.00 -11.12 -19.29
C MET A 15 -0.78 -12.61 -19.56
N THR A 16 -1.35 -13.49 -18.75
CA THR A 16 -1.26 -14.95 -19.01
C THR A 16 -2.02 -15.37 -20.23
N ALA A 17 -3.17 -14.77 -20.53
CA ALA A 17 -3.92 -15.02 -21.74
C ALA A 17 -3.12 -14.61 -23.00
N ILE A 18 -2.49 -13.43 -23.00
CA ILE A 18 -1.67 -12.95 -24.11
C ILE A 18 -0.45 -13.87 -24.30
N ALA A 19 0.23 -14.27 -23.21
CA ALA A 19 1.36 -15.19 -23.27
C ALA A 19 0.94 -16.57 -23.80
N ALA A 20 -0.22 -17.08 -23.39
CA ALA A 20 -0.77 -18.36 -23.89
C ALA A 20 -1.06 -18.33 -25.39
N VAL A 21 -1.65 -17.23 -25.90
CA VAL A 21 -1.90 -17.05 -27.33
C VAL A 21 -0.59 -16.94 -28.13
N GLY A 22 0.40 -16.20 -27.63
CA GLY A 22 1.72 -16.10 -28.27
C GLY A 22 2.46 -17.43 -28.34
N LEU A 23 2.44 -18.22 -27.27
CA LEU A 23 3.06 -19.53 -27.21
C LEU A 23 2.31 -20.59 -28.02
N TRP A 24 1.00 -20.45 -28.21
CA TRP A 24 0.22 -21.31 -29.10
C TRP A 24 0.78 -21.33 -30.54
N PHE A 25 1.18 -20.18 -31.05
CA PHE A 25 1.75 -20.08 -32.40
C PHE A 25 3.17 -20.67 -32.56
N TRP A 26 3.92 -20.82 -31.44
CA TRP A 26 5.33 -21.23 -31.48
C TRP A 26 5.59 -22.65 -30.96
N LEU A 27 4.84 -23.17 -30.00
CA LEU A 27 5.16 -24.43 -29.29
C LEU A 27 4.04 -25.47 -29.30
N GLU A 28 3.02 -25.34 -30.15
CA GLU A 28 1.86 -26.23 -30.17
C GLU A 28 1.18 -26.35 -28.77
N ALA A 29 0.53 -27.51 -28.48
CA ALA A 29 -0.26 -27.71 -27.25
C ALA A 29 0.56 -27.61 -25.94
N TRP A 30 1.84 -27.88 -25.95
CA TRP A 30 2.71 -27.86 -24.77
C TRP A 30 2.98 -26.43 -24.28
N GLY A 31 3.11 -25.47 -25.19
CA GLY A 31 3.34 -24.07 -24.84
C GLY A 31 2.18 -23.45 -24.05
N VAL A 32 0.95 -23.80 -24.41
CA VAL A 32 -0.25 -23.36 -23.70
C VAL A 32 -0.29 -23.92 -22.27
N GLY A 33 0.04 -25.20 -22.11
CA GLY A 33 0.11 -25.85 -20.78
C GLY A 33 1.09 -25.12 -19.84
N ILE A 34 2.29 -24.81 -20.35
CA ILE A 34 3.32 -24.10 -19.56
C ILE A 34 2.85 -22.68 -19.21
N ALA A 35 2.26 -21.94 -20.15
CA ALA A 35 1.79 -20.57 -19.90
C ALA A 35 0.68 -20.54 -18.83
N VAL A 36 -0.27 -21.46 -18.92
CA VAL A 36 -1.34 -21.59 -17.92
C VAL A 36 -0.78 -21.96 -16.55
N LEU A 37 0.15 -22.91 -16.49
CA LEU A 37 0.79 -23.31 -15.23
C LEU A 37 1.53 -22.13 -14.57
N LEU A 38 2.33 -21.38 -15.33
CA LEU A 38 3.03 -20.21 -14.83
C LEU A 38 2.06 -19.11 -14.36
N GLY A 39 0.96 -18.92 -15.07
CA GLY A 39 -0.08 -17.98 -14.68
C GLY A 39 -0.77 -18.36 -13.36
N VAL A 40 -1.07 -19.64 -13.18
CA VAL A 40 -1.65 -20.16 -11.93
C VAL A 40 -0.66 -19.98 -10.77
N ILE A 41 0.60 -20.34 -10.97
CA ILE A 41 1.66 -20.16 -9.95
C ILE A 41 1.81 -18.68 -9.58
N ALA A 42 1.88 -17.78 -10.56
CA ALA A 42 1.99 -16.35 -10.32
C ALA A 42 0.77 -15.78 -9.56
N THR A 43 -0.42 -16.25 -9.91
CA THR A 43 -1.66 -15.85 -9.24
C THR A 43 -1.69 -16.34 -7.79
N LEU A 44 -1.38 -17.62 -7.54
CA LEU A 44 -1.31 -18.18 -6.20
C LEU A 44 -0.26 -17.48 -5.33
N TRP A 45 0.92 -17.23 -5.89
CA TRP A 45 1.98 -16.48 -5.19
C TRP A 45 1.53 -15.07 -4.83
N GLY A 46 0.93 -14.36 -5.78
CA GLY A 46 0.39 -13.04 -5.52
C GLY A 46 -0.69 -13.04 -4.43
N LEU A 47 -1.61 -14.01 -4.47
CA LEU A 47 -2.65 -14.14 -3.45
C LEU A 47 -2.10 -14.45 -2.05
N LEU A 48 -0.97 -15.16 -1.95
CA LEU A 48 -0.30 -15.43 -0.68
C LEU A 48 0.52 -14.23 -0.17
N LEU A 49 1.15 -13.47 -1.07
CA LEU A 49 2.00 -12.33 -0.69
C LEU A 49 1.19 -11.09 -0.31
N ILE A 50 0.02 -10.87 -0.93
CA ILE A 50 -0.83 -9.70 -0.65
C ILE A 50 -1.21 -9.60 0.84
N PRO A 51 -1.76 -10.65 1.51
CA PRO A 51 -2.13 -10.54 2.92
C PRO A 51 -0.91 -10.38 3.84
N ARG A 52 0.25 -10.96 3.47
CA ARG A 52 1.49 -10.78 4.24
C ARG A 52 1.99 -9.34 4.18
N ASN A 53 1.92 -8.72 3.01
CA ASN A 53 2.34 -7.32 2.85
C ASN A 53 1.42 -6.36 3.61
N TRP A 54 0.12 -6.63 3.68
CA TRP A 54 -0.82 -5.81 4.45
C TRP A 54 -0.57 -5.88 5.96
N ARG A 55 -0.27 -7.06 6.48
CA ARG A 55 0.03 -7.26 7.90
C ARG A 55 1.36 -6.66 8.33
N ALA A 56 2.22 -6.34 7.37
CA ALA A 56 3.51 -5.72 7.61
C ALA A 56 3.46 -4.19 7.66
N TRP A 57 2.32 -3.60 7.32
CA TRP A 57 2.06 -2.18 7.52
C TRP A 57 1.37 -1.98 8.86
N GLY A 58 1.93 -1.09 9.66
CA GLY A 58 1.35 -0.67 10.92
C GLY A 58 1.76 0.75 11.25
N TYR A 59 0.94 1.41 12.04
CA TYR A 59 1.30 2.69 12.64
C TYR A 59 0.94 2.66 14.12
N ALA A 60 1.65 3.46 14.91
CA ALA A 60 1.37 3.67 16.32
C ALA A 60 1.56 5.15 16.66
N GLU A 61 0.54 5.73 17.25
CA GLU A 61 0.55 7.09 17.75
C GLU A 61 1.17 7.08 19.15
N ARG A 62 2.20 7.88 19.38
CA ARG A 62 2.82 8.14 20.68
C ARG A 62 2.56 9.60 21.07
N ASP A 63 3.03 9.98 22.25
CA ASP A 63 2.84 11.34 22.75
C ASP A 63 3.61 12.38 21.93
N ASP A 64 4.83 12.04 21.47
CA ASP A 64 5.74 12.98 20.79
C ASP A 64 6.02 12.61 19.33
N ASP A 65 5.70 11.38 18.92
CA ASP A 65 6.03 10.88 17.60
C ASP A 65 5.00 9.89 17.03
N LEU A 66 4.97 9.77 15.69
CA LEU A 66 4.27 8.74 14.97
C LEU A 66 5.27 7.70 14.49
N LEU A 67 5.02 6.45 14.84
CA LEU A 67 5.75 5.29 14.34
C LEU A 67 5.03 4.71 13.14
N VAL A 68 5.72 4.55 12.02
CA VAL A 68 5.18 3.87 10.83
C VAL A 68 6.11 2.70 10.48
N THR A 69 5.56 1.50 10.53
CA THR A 69 6.26 0.28 10.10
C THR A 69 5.82 -0.15 8.73
N ARG A 70 6.75 -0.61 7.90
CA ARG A 70 6.46 -1.15 6.56
C ARG A 70 7.42 -2.28 6.20
N GLY A 71 6.94 -3.19 5.36
CA GLY A 71 7.74 -4.22 4.70
C GLY A 71 7.65 -5.60 5.35
N VAL A 72 7.63 -6.63 4.49
CA VAL A 72 7.58 -8.06 4.88
C VAL A 72 8.99 -8.63 4.99
N MET A 73 9.80 -8.41 3.97
CA MET A 73 11.14 -8.97 3.83
C MET A 73 12.20 -8.01 4.36
N PHE A 74 12.04 -6.72 4.05
CA PHE A 74 12.85 -5.64 4.60
C PHE A 74 11.93 -4.76 5.47
N ARG A 75 12.10 -4.85 6.78
CA ARG A 75 11.32 -4.05 7.72
C ARG A 75 11.95 -2.68 7.86
N ALA A 76 11.21 -1.65 7.57
CA ALA A 76 11.58 -0.28 7.83
C ALA A 76 10.65 0.30 8.90
N LEU A 77 11.23 0.94 9.90
CA LEU A 77 10.55 1.72 10.92
C LEU A 77 10.88 3.18 10.68
N THR A 78 9.89 3.99 10.36
CA THR A 78 10.03 5.43 10.27
C THR A 78 9.42 6.05 11.52
N VAL A 79 10.19 6.86 12.20
CA VAL A 79 9.77 7.65 13.37
C VAL A 79 9.60 9.09 12.90
N VAL A 80 8.40 9.63 13.02
CA VAL A 80 8.06 10.98 12.60
C VAL A 80 7.73 11.81 13.83
N PRO A 81 8.66 12.65 14.34
CA PRO A 81 8.35 13.58 15.42
C PRO A 81 7.32 14.62 14.98
N TYR A 82 6.32 14.88 15.79
CA TYR A 82 5.24 15.82 15.43
C TYR A 82 5.75 17.24 15.17
N GLY A 83 6.74 17.68 15.91
CA GLY A 83 7.38 19.00 15.70
C GLY A 83 8.15 19.17 14.39
N ARG A 84 8.35 18.08 13.62
CA ARG A 84 8.99 18.14 12.29
C ARG A 84 8.01 17.96 11.15
N MET A 85 6.74 17.73 11.43
CA MET A 85 5.70 17.64 10.40
C MET A 85 5.40 19.01 9.84
N GLN A 86 5.26 19.10 8.53
CA GLN A 86 4.85 20.31 7.82
C GLN A 86 3.36 20.30 7.52
N PHE A 87 2.88 19.21 6.93
CA PHE A 87 1.47 19.01 6.64
C PHE A 87 1.14 17.53 6.47
N VAL A 88 -0.13 17.23 6.63
CA VAL A 88 -0.67 15.88 6.49
C VAL A 88 -1.75 15.88 5.42
N ASP A 89 -1.56 15.10 4.37
CA ASP A 89 -2.49 14.95 3.27
C ASP A 89 -3.25 13.63 3.34
N VAL A 90 -4.51 13.65 2.90
CA VAL A 90 -5.32 12.46 2.69
C VAL A 90 -5.67 12.36 1.22
N ALA A 91 -5.09 11.37 0.55
CA ALA A 91 -5.35 11.09 -0.85
C ALA A 91 -6.19 9.82 -0.99
N SER A 92 -7.08 9.80 -2.00
CA SER A 92 -7.88 8.61 -2.31
C SER A 92 -8.02 8.49 -3.82
N GLY A 93 -7.43 7.42 -4.38
CA GLY A 93 -7.57 7.08 -5.80
C GLY A 93 -8.99 6.61 -6.16
N PRO A 94 -9.32 6.50 -7.47
CA PRO A 94 -10.66 6.08 -7.91
C PRO A 94 -11.07 4.71 -7.34
N LEU A 95 -10.14 3.76 -7.31
CA LEU A 95 -10.36 2.43 -6.76
C LEU A 95 -10.44 2.45 -5.22
N GLU A 96 -9.59 3.21 -4.55
CA GLU A 96 -9.62 3.37 -3.09
C GLU A 96 -10.95 3.98 -2.65
N ARG A 97 -11.43 4.99 -3.36
CA ARG A 97 -12.74 5.64 -3.14
C ARG A 97 -13.91 4.64 -3.22
N ARG A 98 -13.89 3.77 -4.24
CA ARG A 98 -14.93 2.74 -4.40
C ARG A 98 -14.98 1.75 -3.24
N TYR A 99 -13.85 1.52 -2.55
CA TYR A 99 -13.76 0.62 -1.40
C TYR A 99 -13.75 1.35 -0.05
N GLY A 100 -14.02 2.67 -0.04
CA GLY A 100 -14.03 3.49 1.18
C GLY A 100 -12.66 3.58 1.85
N LEU A 101 -11.58 3.46 1.05
CA LEU A 101 -10.20 3.52 1.54
C LEU A 101 -9.55 4.85 1.17
N ALA A 102 -8.57 5.25 1.97
CA ALA A 102 -7.73 6.41 1.72
C ALA A 102 -6.28 6.12 2.16
N THR A 103 -5.38 6.96 1.72
CA THR A 103 -3.96 6.94 2.07
C THR A 103 -3.62 8.25 2.76
N VAL A 104 -3.05 8.17 3.96
CA VAL A 104 -2.50 9.32 4.68
C VAL A 104 -1.04 9.49 4.29
N GLN A 105 -0.63 10.70 3.93
CA GLN A 105 0.74 11.07 3.61
C GLN A 105 1.19 12.17 4.56
N LEU A 106 2.30 11.92 5.24
CA LEU A 106 2.93 12.87 6.14
C LEU A 106 4.14 13.46 5.45
N HIS A 107 4.14 14.76 5.33
CA HIS A 107 5.27 15.53 4.81
C HIS A 107 6.03 16.18 5.95
N THR A 108 7.34 16.02 5.94
CA THR A 108 8.23 16.56 6.95
C THR A 108 9.26 17.48 6.33
N ALA A 109 10.02 18.18 7.16
CA ALA A 109 11.11 19.06 6.68
C ALA A 109 12.23 18.29 5.94
N SER A 110 12.27 16.97 6.06
CA SER A 110 13.23 16.10 5.37
C SER A 110 12.51 14.99 4.62
N PRO A 111 12.65 14.89 3.29
CA PRO A 111 12.02 13.82 2.50
C PRO A 111 12.36 12.39 2.97
N ALA A 112 13.49 12.22 3.66
CA ALA A 112 13.88 10.92 4.22
C ALA A 112 12.99 10.46 5.38
N THR A 113 12.27 11.39 6.01
CA THR A 113 11.36 11.10 7.12
C THR A 113 9.89 11.18 6.72
N ASP A 114 9.59 11.45 5.45
CA ASP A 114 8.23 11.38 4.93
C ASP A 114 7.66 9.97 5.12
N ALA A 115 6.41 9.92 5.57
CA ALA A 115 5.74 8.67 5.84
C ALA A 115 4.42 8.56 5.07
N LYS A 116 4.08 7.32 4.70
CA LYS A 116 2.85 7.03 3.98
C LYS A 116 2.15 5.85 4.62
N ILE A 117 0.85 5.99 4.93
CA ILE A 117 0.01 4.96 5.53
C ILE A 117 -1.13 4.65 4.55
N PRO A 118 -0.99 3.63 3.70
CA PRO A 118 -1.98 3.29 2.69
C PRO A 118 -3.10 2.42 3.26
N GLY A 119 -4.30 2.58 2.67
CA GLY A 119 -5.41 1.64 2.84
C GLY A 119 -6.13 1.73 4.18
N LEU A 120 -6.14 2.89 4.79
CA LEU A 120 -7.00 3.19 5.92
C LEU A 120 -8.46 3.36 5.48
N PRO A 121 -9.45 3.02 6.32
CA PRO A 121 -10.80 3.49 6.12
C PRO A 121 -10.83 5.02 6.02
N ALA A 122 -11.65 5.58 5.13
CA ALA A 122 -11.66 7.03 4.88
C ALA A 122 -11.93 7.85 6.15
N ALA A 123 -12.83 7.37 7.02
CA ALA A 123 -13.11 8.00 8.31
C ALA A 123 -11.89 8.00 9.25
N GLU A 124 -11.15 6.90 9.30
CA GLU A 124 -9.93 6.77 10.10
C GLU A 124 -8.80 7.65 9.56
N ALA A 125 -8.67 7.72 8.23
CA ALA A 125 -7.70 8.61 7.59
C ALA A 125 -7.98 10.10 7.92
N ALA A 126 -9.25 10.50 7.92
CA ALA A 126 -9.64 11.86 8.31
C ALA A 126 -9.35 12.12 9.80
N ARG A 127 -9.73 11.19 10.68
CA ARG A 127 -9.44 11.28 12.12
C ARG A 127 -7.93 11.44 12.38
N LEU A 128 -7.14 10.60 11.73
CA LEU A 128 -5.69 10.59 11.89
C LEU A 128 -5.08 11.91 11.40
N ARG A 129 -5.50 12.40 10.25
CA ARG A 129 -5.05 13.71 9.73
C ARG A 129 -5.33 14.82 10.73
N ASP A 130 -6.58 14.92 11.21
CA ASP A 130 -6.99 16.01 12.10
C ASP A 130 -6.20 15.97 13.43
N ARG A 131 -6.01 14.77 13.97
CA ARG A 131 -5.23 14.57 15.19
C ARG A 131 -3.75 14.92 15.01
N LEU A 132 -3.13 14.46 13.92
CA LEU A 132 -1.71 14.74 13.65
C LEU A 132 -1.47 16.22 13.37
N SER A 133 -2.39 16.90 12.68
CA SER A 133 -2.31 18.33 12.44
C SER A 133 -2.37 19.11 13.76
N ALA A 134 -3.30 18.75 14.65
CA ALA A 134 -3.42 19.39 15.96
C ALA A 134 -2.18 19.17 16.84
N LEU A 135 -1.59 17.97 16.83
CA LEU A 135 -0.36 17.66 17.58
C LEU A 135 0.85 18.41 16.99
N GLY A 136 0.94 18.52 15.65
CA GLY A 136 1.99 19.29 14.98
C GLY A 136 1.93 20.77 15.32
N GLU A 137 0.73 21.36 15.33
CA GLU A 137 0.50 22.76 15.70
C GLU A 137 0.82 23.01 17.17
N ALA A 138 0.41 22.11 18.09
CA ALA A 138 0.69 22.22 19.51
C ALA A 138 2.20 22.21 19.77
N GLN A 139 2.94 21.30 19.17
CA GLN A 139 4.40 21.24 19.32
C GLN A 139 5.13 22.42 18.64
N ALA A 140 4.62 22.93 17.54
CA ALA A 140 5.16 24.13 16.90
C ALA A 140 4.93 25.39 17.75
N ALA A 141 3.85 25.42 18.54
CA ALA A 141 3.56 26.48 19.49
C ALA A 141 4.33 26.37 20.82
N GLY A 142 5.10 25.30 21.03
CA GLY A 142 5.89 25.08 22.24
C GLY A 142 5.06 24.58 23.43
N LEU A 143 3.93 23.97 23.19
CA LEU A 143 3.02 23.40 24.20
C LEU A 143 3.25 21.90 24.35
#